data_a51211b723bb8e2ace1993bac1ce0b0e
#
_entry.id   a51211b723bb8e2ace1993bac1ce0b0e
#
_cell.length_a   1.000
_cell.length_b   1.000
_cell.length_c   1.000
_cell.angle_alpha   90.00
_cell.angle_beta   90.00
_cell.angle_gamma   90.00
#
_symmetry.space_group_name_H-M   'P 1'
#
loop_
_entity.id
_entity.type
_entity.pdbx_description
1 polymer ?
#
loop_
_entity_poly.entity_id
_entity_poly.type
_entity_poly.pdbx_seq_one_letter_code
_entity_poly.pdbx_strand_id
1 'polypeptide(L)'
;MLSHSKLAPLALPAGMRATRAVRALLALLPHQPQGGWTQAMVEEALLQQGVPVNRVTVYRALDRLAEAGLLQRLVDEHRITRYWVLESGHAAPTAHMECKGCHQPMPLDESASSVQAALQALRQAVAQTTGVANPLLDVTLQGECAHCASDAAHHPLSTTRK
;
A
#
# COMPACT_ATOMS: atom_id res chain seq x y z
N MET A 1 -14.62 -13.16 11.39
CA MET A 1 -15.23 -12.63 10.13
C MET A 1 -14.73 -11.23 9.95
N LEU A 2 -13.61 -11.08 9.22
CA LEU A 2 -13.04 -9.77 8.88
C LEU A 2 -13.87 -9.22 7.73
N SER A 3 -14.66 -8.19 8.02
CA SER A 3 -15.41 -7.43 7.02
C SER A 3 -14.41 -6.90 5.99
N HIS A 4 -14.48 -7.41 4.76
CA HIS A 4 -13.86 -6.77 3.61
C HIS A 4 -14.60 -5.44 3.45
N SER A 5 -14.03 -4.37 3.96
CA SER A 5 -14.51 -3.01 3.70
C SER A 5 -14.54 -2.84 2.19
N LYS A 6 -15.75 -2.73 1.65
CA LYS A 6 -15.96 -2.44 0.24
C LYS A 6 -15.51 -1.00 0.03
N LEU A 7 -14.28 -0.84 -0.45
CA LEU A 7 -13.71 0.46 -0.75
C LEU A 7 -14.60 1.22 -1.75
N ALA A 8 -14.65 2.53 -1.61
CA ALA A 8 -15.41 3.37 -2.53
C ALA A 8 -14.83 3.28 -3.96
N PRO A 9 -15.66 3.45 -5.00
CA PRO A 9 -15.17 3.49 -6.38
C PRO A 9 -14.12 4.58 -6.54
N LEU A 10 -13.00 4.23 -7.17
CA LEU A 10 -11.92 5.18 -7.46
C LEU A 10 -12.34 6.15 -8.56
N ALA A 11 -12.16 7.43 -8.30
CA ALA A 11 -12.37 8.47 -9.30
C ALA A 11 -11.22 8.50 -10.32
N LEU A 12 -11.51 8.88 -11.55
CA LEU A 12 -10.50 9.08 -12.57
C LEU A 12 -9.65 10.32 -12.25
N PRO A 13 -8.32 10.22 -12.11
CA PRO A 13 -7.47 11.36 -11.85
C PRO A 13 -7.51 12.40 -12.97
N ALA A 14 -7.32 13.67 -12.61
CA ALA A 14 -7.20 14.75 -13.58
C ALA A 14 -6.02 14.46 -14.54
N GLY A 15 -6.25 14.70 -15.85
CA GLY A 15 -5.26 14.44 -16.90
C GLY A 15 -5.08 12.96 -17.30
N MET A 16 -5.79 12.04 -16.68
CA MET A 16 -5.78 10.63 -17.08
C MET A 16 -6.90 10.34 -18.09
N ARG A 17 -6.57 9.71 -19.22
CA ARG A 17 -7.55 9.38 -20.25
C ARG A 17 -8.40 8.18 -19.84
N ALA A 18 -9.72 8.32 -19.89
CA ALA A 18 -10.68 7.26 -19.55
C ALA A 18 -10.77 6.19 -20.65
N THR A 19 -9.71 5.42 -20.85
CA THR A 19 -9.72 4.27 -21.77
C THR A 19 -10.51 3.10 -21.15
N ARG A 20 -10.89 2.10 -21.98
CA ARG A 20 -11.55 0.88 -21.49
C ARG A 20 -10.69 0.20 -20.40
N ALA A 21 -9.39 0.11 -20.62
CA ALA A 21 -8.45 -0.49 -19.66
C ALA A 21 -8.40 0.27 -18.33
N VAL A 22 -8.34 1.61 -18.37
CA VAL A 22 -8.32 2.45 -17.17
C VAL A 22 -9.62 2.34 -16.39
N ARG A 23 -10.78 2.33 -17.06
CA ARG A 23 -12.06 2.15 -16.37
C ARG A 23 -12.18 0.78 -15.70
N ALA A 24 -11.74 -0.29 -16.39
CA ALA A 24 -11.73 -1.62 -15.82
C ALA A 24 -10.77 -1.72 -14.62
N LEU A 25 -9.61 -1.08 -14.71
CA LEU A 25 -8.65 -0.99 -13.60
C LEU A 25 -9.24 -0.28 -12.38
N LEU A 26 -9.87 0.90 -12.57
CA LEU A 26 -10.50 1.65 -11.48
C LEU A 26 -11.65 0.87 -10.82
N ALA A 27 -12.37 0.04 -11.58
CA ALA A 27 -13.40 -0.84 -11.04
C ALA A 27 -12.82 -2.06 -10.29
N LEU A 28 -11.66 -2.55 -10.73
CA LEU A 28 -11.00 -3.73 -10.15
C LEU A 28 -10.32 -3.42 -8.81
N LEU A 29 -9.58 -2.32 -8.73
CA LEU A 29 -8.69 -1.98 -7.61
C LEU A 29 -9.38 -1.96 -6.25
N PRO A 30 -10.65 -1.48 -6.09
CA PRO A 30 -11.35 -1.52 -4.80
C PRO A 30 -11.59 -2.93 -4.24
N HIS A 31 -11.50 -3.97 -5.10
CA HIS A 31 -11.61 -5.38 -4.70
C HIS A 31 -10.25 -5.95 -4.29
N GLN A 32 -9.52 -5.19 -3.53
CA GLN A 32 -8.16 -5.45 -3.12
C GLN A 32 -8.02 -6.80 -2.42
N PRO A 33 -7.09 -7.67 -2.88
CA PRO A 33 -6.77 -8.89 -2.18
C PRO A 33 -5.98 -8.61 -0.90
N GLN A 34 -5.99 -9.56 0.00
CA GLN A 34 -5.10 -9.52 1.15
C GLN A 34 -3.64 -9.49 0.67
N GLY A 35 -2.87 -8.51 1.13
CA GLY A 35 -1.50 -8.29 0.66
C GLY A 35 -1.35 -7.33 -0.53
N GLY A 36 -2.43 -6.69 -0.96
CA GLY A 36 -2.41 -5.68 -2.03
C GLY A 36 -2.32 -6.27 -3.45
N TRP A 37 -2.41 -5.42 -4.43
CA TRP A 37 -2.30 -5.78 -5.84
C TRP A 37 -0.85 -5.79 -6.29
N THR A 38 -0.42 -6.85 -6.97
CA THR A 38 0.78 -6.80 -7.81
C THR A 38 0.39 -6.50 -9.25
N GLN A 39 1.34 -6.02 -10.05
CA GLN A 39 1.10 -5.78 -11.47
C GLN A 39 0.59 -7.05 -12.19
N ALA A 40 1.20 -8.21 -11.91
CA ALA A 40 0.81 -9.48 -12.52
C ALA A 40 -0.62 -9.89 -12.17
N MET A 41 -1.04 -9.72 -10.91
CA MET A 41 -2.42 -9.99 -10.48
C MET A 41 -3.43 -9.09 -11.18
N VAL A 42 -3.08 -7.81 -11.37
CA VAL A 42 -3.93 -6.86 -12.09
C VAL A 42 -4.07 -7.25 -13.56
N GLU A 43 -2.97 -7.61 -14.23
CA GLU A 43 -2.98 -8.07 -15.62
C GLU A 43 -3.89 -9.28 -15.80
N GLU A 44 -3.72 -10.29 -14.93
CA GLU A 44 -4.53 -11.52 -14.96
C GLU A 44 -6.00 -11.23 -14.70
N ALA A 45 -6.33 -10.44 -13.69
CA ALA A 45 -7.73 -10.10 -13.38
C ALA A 45 -8.40 -9.31 -14.51
N LEU A 46 -7.70 -8.40 -15.18
CA LEU A 46 -8.22 -7.68 -16.33
C LEU A 46 -8.43 -8.61 -17.53
N LEU A 47 -7.52 -9.54 -17.76
CA LEU A 47 -7.67 -10.55 -18.81
C LEU A 47 -8.91 -11.43 -18.58
N GLN A 48 -9.14 -11.88 -17.33
CA GLN A 48 -10.33 -12.64 -16.94
C GLN A 48 -11.63 -11.86 -17.15
N GLN A 49 -11.60 -10.52 -17.04
CA GLN A 49 -12.72 -9.65 -17.35
C GLN A 49 -12.90 -9.37 -18.86
N GLY A 50 -12.13 -10.03 -19.72
CA GLY A 50 -12.16 -9.80 -21.16
C GLY A 50 -11.61 -8.44 -21.61
N VAL A 51 -10.70 -7.88 -20.80
CA VAL A 51 -10.00 -6.62 -21.09
C VAL A 51 -8.50 -6.92 -21.23
N PRO A 52 -8.05 -7.44 -22.37
CA PRO A 52 -6.64 -7.68 -22.60
C PRO A 52 -5.88 -6.36 -22.59
N VAL A 53 -4.84 -6.28 -21.79
CA VAL A 53 -4.02 -5.08 -21.65
C VAL A 53 -2.55 -5.45 -21.77
N ASN A 54 -1.77 -4.54 -22.33
CA ASN A 54 -0.33 -4.66 -22.36
C ASN A 54 0.24 -4.34 -20.97
N ARG A 55 1.23 -5.12 -20.55
CA ARG A 55 1.97 -4.95 -19.30
C ARG A 55 2.42 -3.51 -19.03
N VAL A 56 2.96 -2.84 -20.05
CA VAL A 56 3.41 -1.45 -19.96
C VAL A 56 2.24 -0.51 -19.68
N THR A 57 1.06 -0.78 -20.26
CA THR A 57 -0.15 0.01 -20.02
C THR A 57 -0.62 -0.12 -18.58
N VAL A 58 -0.62 -1.32 -18.02
CA VAL A 58 -0.97 -1.57 -16.62
C VAL A 58 0.01 -0.85 -15.69
N TYR A 59 1.31 -1.03 -15.91
CA TYR A 59 2.35 -0.37 -15.12
C TYR A 59 2.16 1.16 -15.10
N ARG A 60 2.06 1.77 -16.27
CA ARG A 60 1.87 3.23 -16.39
C ARG A 60 0.59 3.72 -15.73
N ALA A 61 -0.48 2.92 -15.79
CA ALA A 61 -1.73 3.28 -15.15
C ALA A 61 -1.63 3.22 -13.62
N LEU A 62 -1.04 2.15 -13.07
CA LEU A 62 -0.81 2.00 -11.63
C LEU A 62 0.13 3.10 -11.09
N ASP A 63 1.19 3.41 -11.83
CA ASP A 63 2.14 4.46 -11.46
C ASP A 63 1.46 5.84 -11.41
N ARG A 64 0.67 6.20 -12.42
CA ARG A 64 -0.11 7.45 -12.42
C ARG A 64 -1.15 7.52 -11.31
N LEU A 65 -1.79 6.39 -10.96
CA LEU A 65 -2.73 6.34 -9.85
C LEU A 65 -2.02 6.53 -8.51
N ALA A 66 -0.81 6.01 -8.37
CA ALA A 66 0.02 6.23 -7.20
C ALA A 66 0.49 7.69 -7.10
N GLU A 67 0.96 8.29 -8.20
CA GLU A 67 1.30 9.72 -8.27
C GLU A 67 0.11 10.63 -7.94
N ALA A 68 -1.11 10.23 -8.33
CA ALA A 68 -2.33 10.93 -8.00
C ALA A 68 -2.81 10.72 -6.55
N GLY A 69 -2.09 9.94 -5.75
CA GLY A 69 -2.44 9.67 -4.35
C GLY A 69 -3.65 8.74 -4.16
N LEU A 70 -4.04 8.00 -5.19
CA LEU A 70 -5.13 7.01 -5.10
C LEU A 70 -4.63 5.63 -4.70
N LEU A 71 -3.35 5.35 -4.95
CA LEU A 71 -2.68 4.12 -4.55
C LEU A 71 -1.44 4.44 -3.72
N GLN A 72 -1.21 3.62 -2.73
CA GLN A 72 0.09 3.53 -2.06
C GLN A 72 0.91 2.44 -2.75
N ARG A 73 2.17 2.74 -3.05
CA ARG A 73 3.12 1.81 -3.65
C ARG A 73 4.16 1.43 -2.61
N LEU A 74 4.32 0.15 -2.34
CA LEU A 74 5.36 -0.39 -1.47
C LEU A 74 6.12 -1.50 -2.20
N VAL A 75 7.38 -1.65 -1.87
CA VAL A 75 8.23 -2.74 -2.38
C VAL A 75 8.54 -3.65 -1.23
N ASP A 76 8.12 -4.92 -1.33
CA ASP A 76 8.37 -5.92 -0.29
C ASP A 76 9.84 -6.40 -0.28
N GLU A 77 10.20 -7.23 0.69
CA GLU A 77 11.57 -7.77 0.84
C GLU A 77 12.02 -8.63 -0.36
N HIS A 78 11.07 -9.18 -1.13
CA HIS A 78 11.33 -9.92 -2.36
C HIS A 78 11.44 -9.00 -3.59
N ARG A 79 11.48 -7.68 -3.39
CA ARG A 79 11.49 -6.65 -4.43
C ARG A 79 10.25 -6.68 -5.33
N ILE A 80 9.12 -7.19 -4.81
CA ILE A 80 7.85 -7.16 -5.51
C ILE A 80 7.14 -5.86 -5.15
N THR A 81 6.78 -5.08 -6.17
CA THR A 81 5.97 -3.88 -5.98
C THR A 81 4.51 -4.27 -5.76
N ARG A 82 3.93 -3.77 -4.67
CA ARG A 82 2.53 -3.94 -4.30
C ARG A 82 1.85 -2.58 -4.26
N TYR A 83 0.57 -2.59 -4.59
CA TYR A 83 -0.28 -1.40 -4.64
C TYR A 83 -1.48 -1.60 -3.75
N TRP A 84 -1.78 -0.59 -2.94
CA TRP A 84 -2.97 -0.54 -2.09
C TRP A 84 -3.80 0.68 -2.43
N VAL A 85 -5.11 0.51 -2.43
CA VAL A 85 -6.04 1.61 -2.60
C VAL A 85 -6.05 2.44 -1.32
N LEU A 86 -5.83 3.74 -1.48
CA LEU A 86 -6.01 4.70 -0.40
C LEU A 86 -7.50 5.09 -0.31
N GLU A 87 -8.03 5.13 0.91
CA GLU A 87 -9.39 5.65 1.11
C GLU A 87 -9.43 7.12 0.73
N SER A 88 -10.47 7.50 -0.03
CA SER A 88 -10.64 8.86 -0.54
C SER A 88 -10.70 9.86 0.62
N GLY A 89 -9.81 10.82 0.62
CA GLY A 89 -9.77 11.90 1.61
C GLY A 89 -8.60 11.85 2.60
N HIS A 90 -7.83 10.76 2.61
CA HIS A 90 -6.58 10.73 3.35
C HIS A 90 -5.43 10.99 2.38
N ALA A 91 -4.62 11.99 2.67
CA ALA A 91 -3.28 12.07 2.09
C ALA A 91 -2.59 10.72 2.32
N ALA A 92 -1.77 10.26 1.36
CA ALA A 92 -1.00 9.03 1.56
C ALA A 92 -0.42 9.03 2.98
N PRO A 93 -0.67 7.99 3.79
CA PRO A 93 -0.23 8.01 5.17
C PRO A 93 1.28 8.25 5.20
N THR A 94 1.68 9.24 5.99
CA THR A 94 3.10 9.61 6.16
C THR A 94 3.86 8.51 6.91
N ALA A 95 3.13 7.61 7.55
CA ALA A 95 3.70 6.49 8.28
C ALA A 95 2.81 5.26 8.16
N HIS A 96 3.42 4.11 7.94
CA HIS A 96 2.73 2.82 7.90
C HIS A 96 3.60 1.75 8.54
N MET A 97 2.97 0.68 8.98
CA MET A 97 3.66 -0.50 9.47
C MET A 97 3.50 -1.64 8.46
N GLU A 98 4.60 -2.30 8.13
CA GLU A 98 4.60 -3.51 7.31
C GLU A 98 4.78 -4.73 8.22
N CYS A 99 3.93 -5.73 8.05
CA CYS A 99 4.08 -7.00 8.76
C CYS A 99 5.18 -7.85 8.12
N LYS A 100 6.17 -8.27 8.90
CA LYS A 100 7.26 -9.16 8.43
C LYS A 100 6.78 -10.55 8.03
N GLY A 101 5.66 -11.02 8.60
CA GLY A 101 5.14 -12.35 8.31
C GLY A 101 4.28 -12.43 7.06
N CYS A 102 3.32 -11.52 6.89
CA CYS A 102 2.38 -11.54 5.77
C CYS A 102 2.53 -10.37 4.79
N HIS A 103 3.49 -9.47 5.00
CA HIS A 103 3.76 -8.28 4.19
C HIS A 103 2.57 -7.34 4.02
N GLN A 104 1.56 -7.46 4.90
CA GLN A 104 0.40 -6.59 4.86
C GLN A 104 0.76 -5.23 5.48
N PRO A 105 0.54 -4.13 4.75
CA PRO A 105 0.67 -2.81 5.33
C PRO A 105 -0.49 -2.57 6.29
N MET A 106 -0.17 -2.00 7.43
CA MET A 106 -1.12 -1.55 8.42
C MET A 106 -0.97 -0.04 8.55
N PRO A 107 -2.03 0.73 8.28
CA PRO A 107 -1.97 2.17 8.51
C PRO A 107 -1.75 2.40 10.00
N LEU A 108 -0.81 3.28 10.32
CA LEU A 108 -0.73 3.81 11.67
C LEU A 108 -1.89 4.78 11.85
N ASP A 109 -2.53 4.71 13.00
CA ASP A 109 -3.56 5.68 13.37
C ASP A 109 -2.89 7.06 13.58
N GLU A 110 -2.77 7.81 12.49
CA GLU A 110 -2.22 9.16 12.52
C GLU A 110 -3.13 10.14 13.26
N SER A 111 -4.37 9.76 13.58
CA SER A 111 -5.25 10.55 14.44
C SER A 111 -4.87 10.43 15.92
N ALA A 112 -4.13 9.41 16.30
CA ALA A 112 -3.59 9.29 17.65
C ALA A 112 -2.58 10.43 17.92
N SER A 113 -2.87 11.23 18.91
CA SER A 113 -2.06 12.41 19.25
C SER A 113 -0.58 12.11 19.49
N SER A 114 -0.26 10.92 20.00
CA SER A 114 1.10 10.45 20.23
C SER A 114 1.87 10.17 18.94
N VAL A 115 1.21 9.58 17.94
CA VAL A 115 1.80 9.30 16.61
C VAL A 115 2.04 10.60 15.87
N GLN A 116 1.05 11.51 15.86
CA GLN A 116 1.20 12.84 15.27
C GLN A 116 2.35 13.61 15.88
N ALA A 117 2.45 13.66 17.21
CA ALA A 117 3.53 14.35 17.90
C ALA A 117 4.90 13.75 17.55
N ALA A 118 5.02 12.44 17.47
CA ALA A 118 6.28 11.76 17.10
C ALA A 118 6.69 12.08 15.65
N LEU A 119 5.76 12.03 14.69
CA LEU A 119 6.03 12.37 13.29
C LEU A 119 6.40 13.84 13.12
N GLN A 120 5.75 14.73 13.86
CA GLN A 120 6.06 16.16 13.83
C GLN A 120 7.44 16.45 14.44
N ALA A 121 7.77 15.79 15.55
CA ALA A 121 9.09 15.90 16.17
C ALA A 121 10.19 15.40 15.21
N LEU A 122 9.95 14.29 14.51
CA LEU A 122 10.88 13.78 13.50
C LEU A 122 11.08 14.77 12.35
N ARG A 123 10.01 15.37 11.83
CA ARG A 123 10.11 16.42 10.79
C ARG A 123 10.96 17.60 11.25
N GLN A 124 10.73 18.06 12.46
CA GLN A 124 11.49 19.19 13.04
C GLN A 124 12.97 18.83 13.20
N ALA A 125 13.26 17.63 13.73
CA ALA A 125 14.63 17.19 13.92
C ALA A 125 15.38 17.08 12.57
N VAL A 126 14.76 16.52 11.54
CA VAL A 126 15.34 16.45 10.20
C VAL A 126 15.56 17.84 9.60
N ALA A 127 14.58 18.74 9.69
CA ALA A 127 14.72 20.10 9.19
C ALA A 127 15.88 20.85 9.88
N GLN A 128 16.01 20.71 11.20
CA GLN A 128 17.08 21.34 11.97
C GLN A 128 18.47 20.80 11.66
N THR A 129 18.60 19.49 11.46
CA THR A 129 19.89 18.85 11.21
C THR A 129 20.37 18.98 9.77
N THR A 130 19.44 19.01 8.81
CA THR A 130 19.76 19.03 7.37
C THR A 130 19.58 20.40 6.73
N GLY A 131 18.91 21.34 7.40
CA GLY A 131 18.55 22.65 6.84
C GLY A 131 17.49 22.61 5.72
N VAL A 132 16.88 21.43 5.46
CA VAL A 132 15.83 21.26 4.45
C VAL A 132 14.54 21.86 4.95
N ALA A 133 13.94 22.78 4.20
CA ALA A 133 12.63 23.34 4.51
C ALA A 133 11.52 22.35 4.12
N ASN A 134 10.55 22.13 5.02
CA ASN A 134 9.38 21.27 4.81
C ASN A 134 9.72 19.85 4.29
N PRO A 135 10.53 19.05 5.03
CA PRO A 135 10.86 17.71 4.60
C PRO A 135 9.59 16.85 4.49
N LEU A 136 9.46 16.16 3.36
CA LEU A 136 8.45 15.12 3.21
C LEU A 136 8.93 13.88 3.95
N LEU A 137 8.08 13.32 4.81
CA LEU A 137 8.38 12.08 5.53
C LEU A 137 7.60 10.93 4.89
N ASP A 138 8.33 9.85 4.64
CA ASP A 138 7.79 8.53 4.35
C ASP A 138 8.43 7.56 5.37
N VAL A 139 7.64 7.09 6.33
CA VAL A 139 8.13 6.28 7.46
C VAL A 139 7.53 4.89 7.39
N THR A 140 8.37 3.90 7.16
CA THR A 140 7.97 2.50 7.21
C THR A 140 8.48 1.86 8.51
N LEU A 141 7.56 1.38 9.32
CA LEU A 141 7.86 0.58 10.49
C LEU A 141 7.67 -0.90 10.14
N GLN A 142 8.55 -1.75 10.64
CA GLN A 142 8.45 -3.19 10.45
C GLN A 142 8.15 -3.88 11.77
N GLY A 143 7.16 -4.78 11.75
CA GLY A 143 6.74 -5.53 12.94
C GLY A 143 5.95 -6.78 12.56
N GLU A 144 5.36 -7.45 13.50
CA GLU A 144 4.47 -8.58 13.28
C GLU A 144 3.04 -8.18 13.61
N CYS A 145 2.09 -8.48 12.71
CA CYS A 145 0.68 -8.26 13.00
C CYS A 145 0.17 -9.28 14.03
N ALA A 146 -0.93 -8.98 14.69
CA ALA A 146 -1.51 -9.86 15.71
C ALA A 146 -1.78 -11.28 15.19
N HIS A 147 -2.14 -11.43 13.93
CA HIS A 147 -2.39 -12.73 13.29
C HIS A 147 -1.07 -13.53 13.13
N CYS A 148 -0.03 -12.93 12.59
CA CYS A 148 1.26 -13.60 12.40
C CYS A 148 1.96 -13.89 13.73
N ALA A 149 1.83 -12.99 14.70
CA ALA A 149 2.38 -13.20 16.03
C ALA A 149 1.69 -14.37 16.77
N SER A 150 0.37 -14.58 16.57
CA SER A 150 -0.33 -15.72 17.13
C SER A 150 0.02 -17.05 16.45
N ASP A 151 0.22 -17.06 15.14
CA ASP A 151 0.63 -18.26 14.40
C ASP A 151 2.06 -18.69 14.74
N ALA A 152 2.96 -17.76 14.99
CA ALA A 152 4.33 -18.04 15.44
C ALA A 152 4.35 -18.71 16.82
N ALA A 153 3.37 -18.46 17.67
CA ALA A 153 3.25 -19.10 18.98
C ALA A 153 2.82 -20.58 18.89
N HIS A 154 2.30 -21.03 17.73
CA HIS A 154 1.89 -22.42 17.50
C HIS A 154 2.92 -23.28 16.73
N HIS A 155 4.05 -22.69 16.28
CA HIS A 155 5.18 -23.43 15.73
C HIS A 155 6.39 -23.36 16.67
N PRO A 156 6.58 -24.33 17.60
CA PRO A 156 7.83 -24.44 18.31
C PRO A 156 8.95 -24.75 17.30
N LEU A 157 9.96 -23.89 17.29
CA LEU A 157 11.19 -24.01 16.53
C LEU A 157 11.71 -25.45 16.57
N SER A 158 11.66 -26.15 15.45
CA SER A 158 12.47 -27.34 15.25
C SER A 158 13.94 -26.92 15.19
N THR A 159 14.56 -26.87 16.34
CA THR A 159 16.00 -26.86 16.45
C THR A 159 16.53 -28.18 15.88
N THR A 160 16.97 -28.20 14.67
CA THR A 160 17.86 -29.28 14.21
C THR A 160 19.26 -28.72 14.09
N ARG A 161 20.02 -28.93 15.15
CA ARG A 161 21.47 -28.99 15.11
C ARG A 161 21.90 -30.06 14.11
N LYS A 162 22.67 -29.72 13.11
CA LYS A 162 23.95 -30.43 12.88
C LYS A 162 24.78 -29.66 11.86
#